data_688128697bb3a471f8871671df3ac7e2
#
_entry.id   688128697bb3a471f8871671df3ac7e2
#
_cell.length_a   1.000
_cell.length_b   1.000
_cell.length_c   1.000
_cell.angle_alpha   90.00
_cell.angle_beta   90.00
_cell.angle_gamma   90.00
#
_symmetry.space_group_name_H-M   'P 1'
#
loop_
_entity.id
_entity.type
_entity.pdbx_description
1 polymer ?
#
loop_
_entity_poly.entity_id
_entity_poly.type
_entity_poly.pdbx_seq_one_letter_code
_entity_poly.pdbx_strand_id
1 'polypeptide(L)'
;MKNFLVSSIKNPLAPFILLLALIILMTIIISNIKSARETAHAHTGRQSLLFDPQPEETDETGGTPAASEPDIRHLTAEALDAWEGGDFAAAEDKFRTILVFRPNNAVALSHLGALLHHRGDYASAERMFRRQTLFHPGDPNAYLNLASVLARQNKLPEALAVSKQSLRLAPKASSTNLLSLAKIYSQAKDEKRALNYFRRAASILGPRLVEAGWDPAFDNIRQNPEFQSLLRDAGKQQGVGR
;
A
#
# COMPACT_ATOMS: atom_id res chain seq x y z
N MET A 1 -51.21 -6.91 10.40
CA MET A 1 -49.91 -7.65 10.39
C MET A 1 -49.64 -8.50 11.65
N LYS A 2 -50.36 -8.35 12.76
CA LYS A 2 -50.13 -9.15 13.99
C LYS A 2 -50.65 -10.58 13.94
N ASN A 3 -51.56 -10.91 13.04
CA ASN A 3 -52.23 -12.23 13.02
C ASN A 3 -51.57 -13.27 12.12
N PHE A 4 -50.51 -12.88 11.34
CA PHE A 4 -49.81 -13.81 10.46
C PHE A 4 -48.69 -14.60 11.18
N LEU A 5 -48.13 -14.03 12.25
CA LEU A 5 -47.03 -14.63 13.01
C LEU A 5 -47.45 -15.71 13.99
N VAL A 6 -48.75 -15.72 14.44
CA VAL A 6 -49.24 -16.66 15.46
C VAL A 6 -49.71 -17.99 14.87
N SER A 7 -50.06 -18.03 13.56
CA SER A 7 -50.49 -19.26 12.89
C SER A 7 -49.36 -20.20 12.50
N SER A 8 -48.11 -19.66 12.37
CA SER A 8 -46.94 -20.43 11.92
C SER A 8 -46.38 -21.38 13.03
N ILE A 9 -46.71 -21.14 14.30
CA ILE A 9 -46.18 -21.92 15.45
C ILE A 9 -46.86 -23.27 15.63
N LYS A 10 -48.04 -23.50 15.00
CA LYS A 10 -48.79 -24.75 15.12
C LYS A 10 -48.46 -25.80 14.05
N ASN A 11 -47.54 -25.52 13.13
CA ASN A 11 -47.16 -26.48 12.13
C ASN A 11 -45.96 -27.30 12.64
N PRO A 12 -46.11 -28.66 12.88
CA PRO A 12 -45.02 -29.50 13.39
C PRO A 12 -43.82 -29.56 12.43
N LEU A 13 -43.98 -29.13 11.17
CA LEU A 13 -42.92 -29.13 10.18
C LEU A 13 -42.14 -27.78 10.15
N ALA A 14 -42.63 -26.76 10.85
CA ALA A 14 -41.98 -25.42 10.85
C ALA A 14 -40.49 -25.46 11.27
N PRO A 15 -40.07 -26.18 12.31
CA PRO A 15 -38.68 -26.28 12.73
C PRO A 15 -37.81 -26.99 11.69
N PHE A 16 -38.37 -27.97 10.96
CA PHE A 16 -37.63 -28.68 9.87
C PHE A 16 -37.45 -27.80 8.64
N ILE A 17 -38.45 -27.00 8.30
CA ILE A 17 -38.35 -26.03 7.18
C ILE A 17 -37.31 -24.96 7.53
N LEU A 18 -37.27 -24.47 8.77
CA LEU A 18 -36.28 -23.48 9.21
C LEU A 18 -34.86 -24.06 9.19
N LEU A 19 -34.70 -25.30 9.67
CA LEU A 19 -33.41 -26.00 9.64
C LEU A 19 -32.93 -26.23 8.20
N LEU A 20 -33.80 -26.62 7.28
CA LEU A 20 -33.48 -26.84 5.88
C LEU A 20 -33.08 -25.51 5.22
N ALA A 21 -33.79 -24.42 5.50
CA ALA A 21 -33.46 -23.07 5.03
C ALA A 21 -32.07 -22.60 5.52
N LEU A 22 -31.73 -22.88 6.78
CA LEU A 22 -30.41 -22.58 7.34
C LEU A 22 -29.30 -23.40 6.70
N ILE A 23 -29.55 -24.70 6.42
CA ILE A 23 -28.58 -25.56 5.72
C ILE A 23 -28.34 -25.04 4.30
N ILE A 24 -29.40 -24.68 3.57
CA ILE A 24 -29.30 -24.11 2.22
C ILE A 24 -28.54 -22.79 2.25
N LEU A 25 -28.82 -21.92 3.21
CA LEU A 25 -28.10 -20.64 3.36
C LEU A 25 -26.62 -20.86 3.65
N MET A 26 -26.30 -21.80 4.54
CA MET A 26 -24.90 -22.16 4.87
C MET A 26 -24.18 -22.76 3.66
N THR A 27 -24.83 -23.61 2.86
CA THR A 27 -24.21 -24.16 1.63
C THR A 27 -23.96 -23.07 0.58
N ILE A 28 -24.86 -22.11 0.44
CA ILE A 28 -24.67 -20.94 -0.46
C ILE A 28 -23.50 -20.08 0.03
N ILE A 29 -23.41 -19.81 1.33
CA ILE A 29 -22.30 -19.03 1.91
C ILE A 29 -20.97 -19.74 1.70
N ILE A 30 -20.90 -21.06 1.97
CA ILE A 30 -19.69 -21.85 1.76
C ILE A 30 -19.28 -21.88 0.27
N SER A 31 -20.26 -22.06 -0.64
CA SER A 31 -20.01 -22.01 -2.08
C SER A 31 -19.48 -20.66 -2.55
N ASN A 32 -20.04 -19.55 -2.04
CA ASN A 32 -19.58 -18.22 -2.36
C ASN A 32 -18.16 -17.94 -1.81
N ILE A 33 -17.85 -18.43 -0.59
CA ILE A 33 -16.50 -18.34 -0.02
C ILE A 33 -15.50 -19.16 -0.85
N LYS A 34 -15.89 -20.36 -1.31
CA LYS A 34 -15.06 -21.20 -2.16
C LYS A 34 -14.81 -20.55 -3.53
N SER A 35 -15.86 -20.04 -4.18
CA SER A 35 -15.75 -19.30 -5.43
C SER A 35 -14.90 -18.03 -5.29
N ALA A 36 -15.04 -17.26 -4.20
CA ALA A 36 -14.21 -16.10 -3.92
C ALA A 36 -12.73 -16.47 -3.67
N ARG A 37 -12.46 -17.64 -3.07
CA ARG A 37 -11.09 -18.16 -2.94
C ARG A 37 -10.52 -18.61 -4.28
N GLU A 38 -11.30 -19.30 -5.11
CA GLU A 38 -10.86 -19.74 -6.43
C GLU A 38 -10.62 -18.55 -7.39
N THR A 39 -11.45 -17.51 -7.35
CA THR A 39 -11.21 -16.27 -8.09
C THR A 39 -10.01 -15.49 -7.53
N ALA A 40 -9.78 -15.47 -6.23
CA ALA A 40 -8.59 -14.88 -5.63
C ALA A 40 -7.32 -15.64 -6.05
N HIS A 41 -7.33 -16.98 -6.06
CA HIS A 41 -6.22 -17.79 -6.56
C HIS A 41 -6.02 -17.66 -8.07
N ALA A 42 -7.09 -17.55 -8.87
CA ALA A 42 -7.00 -17.31 -10.31
C ALA A 42 -6.44 -15.92 -10.64
N HIS A 43 -6.76 -14.89 -9.84
CA HIS A 43 -6.14 -13.57 -9.97
C HIS A 43 -4.68 -13.55 -9.51
N THR A 44 -4.33 -14.32 -8.47
CA THR A 44 -2.93 -14.42 -8.01
C THR A 44 -2.07 -15.21 -8.99
N GLY A 45 -2.63 -16.25 -9.63
CA GLY A 45 -1.93 -17.07 -10.63
C GLY A 45 -1.74 -16.41 -12.00
N ARG A 46 -2.56 -15.40 -12.36
CA ARG A 46 -2.42 -14.67 -13.64
C ARG A 46 -1.52 -13.44 -13.58
N GLN A 47 -1.20 -12.92 -12.39
CA GLN A 47 -0.31 -11.77 -12.23
C GLN A 47 1.17 -12.13 -12.08
N SER A 48 1.51 -13.43 -11.95
CA SER A 48 2.90 -13.89 -11.94
C SER A 48 3.54 -14.00 -13.34
N LEU A 49 2.80 -13.69 -14.41
CA LEU A 49 3.24 -13.94 -15.78
C LEU A 49 3.71 -12.70 -16.56
N LEU A 50 4.09 -11.59 -15.91
CA LEU A 50 4.56 -10.40 -16.62
C LEU A 50 6.02 -10.04 -16.36
N PHE A 51 6.77 -10.93 -15.78
CA PHE A 51 8.22 -10.91 -15.86
C PHE A 51 8.72 -12.35 -15.94
N ASP A 52 8.36 -13.01 -17.03
CA ASP A 52 9.05 -14.20 -17.53
C ASP A 52 10.22 -13.68 -18.38
N PRO A 53 11.46 -13.78 -17.93
CA PRO A 53 12.56 -13.70 -18.88
C PRO A 53 12.33 -14.90 -19.79
N GLN A 54 11.93 -14.66 -21.04
CA GLN A 54 11.94 -15.67 -22.07
C GLN A 54 13.30 -16.38 -21.95
N PRO A 55 13.37 -17.71 -21.80
CA PRO A 55 14.61 -18.39 -22.02
C PRO A 55 14.98 -18.10 -23.47
N GLU A 56 15.98 -17.24 -23.69
CA GLU A 56 16.62 -17.17 -24.99
C GLU A 56 17.07 -18.61 -25.27
N GLU A 57 16.51 -19.19 -26.32
CA GLU A 57 17.00 -20.44 -26.89
C GLU A 57 18.51 -20.27 -27.09
N THR A 58 19.28 -20.85 -26.20
CA THR A 58 20.72 -20.89 -26.35
C THR A 58 21.04 -21.74 -27.55
N ASP A 59 21.33 -21.06 -28.67
CA ASP A 59 22.05 -21.66 -29.77
C ASP A 59 23.40 -22.15 -29.21
N GLU A 60 23.59 -23.47 -29.21
CA GLU A 60 24.79 -24.14 -28.74
C GLU A 60 25.96 -23.91 -29.70
N THR A 61 26.44 -22.69 -29.90
CA THR A 61 27.73 -22.48 -30.57
C THR A 61 28.34 -21.14 -30.11
N GLY A 62 29.31 -21.20 -29.24
CA GLY A 62 30.23 -20.10 -28.97
C GLY A 62 30.16 -19.58 -27.54
N GLY A 63 31.04 -20.13 -26.69
CA GLY A 63 31.19 -19.69 -25.29
C GLY A 63 31.50 -18.22 -25.16
N THR A 64 30.50 -17.42 -24.87
CA THR A 64 30.70 -16.16 -24.17
C THR A 64 30.99 -16.51 -22.72
N PRO A 65 32.04 -15.95 -22.06
CA PRO A 65 32.29 -16.20 -20.66
C PRO A 65 31.01 -15.79 -19.91
N ALA A 66 30.44 -16.72 -19.13
CA ALA A 66 29.32 -16.44 -18.25
C ALA A 66 29.68 -15.16 -17.47
N ALA A 67 28.94 -14.08 -17.70
CA ALA A 67 29.18 -12.83 -17.01
C ALA A 67 29.13 -13.13 -15.51
N SER A 68 30.27 -12.95 -14.84
CA SER A 68 30.38 -13.20 -13.40
C SER A 68 29.27 -12.43 -12.69
N GLU A 69 28.55 -13.09 -11.78
CA GLU A 69 27.51 -12.45 -10.99
C GLU A 69 28.08 -11.15 -10.38
N PRO A 70 27.45 -9.98 -10.60
CA PRO A 70 27.97 -8.74 -10.06
C PRO A 70 27.98 -8.76 -8.53
N ASP A 71 28.93 -8.07 -7.92
CA ASP A 71 28.86 -7.84 -6.48
C ASP A 71 27.65 -6.97 -6.16
N ILE A 72 26.57 -7.61 -5.71
CA ILE A 72 25.30 -6.96 -5.40
C ILE A 72 25.45 -5.87 -4.33
N ARG A 73 26.42 -6.02 -3.39
CA ARG A 73 26.66 -5.00 -2.38
C ARG A 73 27.26 -3.74 -2.99
N HIS A 74 28.28 -3.93 -3.83
CA HIS A 74 28.90 -2.82 -4.54
C HIS A 74 27.89 -2.14 -5.48
N LEU A 75 27.15 -2.92 -6.26
CA LEU A 75 26.13 -2.40 -7.15
C LEU A 75 24.99 -1.66 -6.40
N THR A 76 24.65 -2.12 -5.18
CA THR A 76 23.68 -1.42 -4.34
C THR A 76 24.21 -0.09 -3.84
N ALA A 77 25.50 -0.03 -3.43
CA ALA A 77 26.12 1.21 -3.00
C ALA A 77 26.14 2.23 -4.16
N GLU A 78 26.60 1.83 -5.35
CA GLU A 78 26.58 2.68 -6.53
C GLU A 78 25.17 3.16 -6.93
N ALA A 79 24.15 2.29 -6.76
CA ALA A 79 22.77 2.69 -7.05
C ALA A 79 22.25 3.74 -6.05
N LEU A 80 22.62 3.63 -4.78
CA LEU A 80 22.28 4.61 -3.75
C LEU A 80 23.04 5.92 -3.94
N ASP A 81 24.33 5.89 -4.29
CA ASP A 81 25.12 7.08 -4.61
C ASP A 81 24.52 7.84 -5.80
N ALA A 82 24.13 7.12 -6.86
CA ALA A 82 23.44 7.72 -8.01
C ALA A 82 22.08 8.34 -7.61
N TRP A 83 21.33 7.65 -6.73
CA TRP A 83 20.06 8.16 -6.20
C TRP A 83 20.27 9.46 -5.40
N GLU A 84 21.25 9.49 -4.48
CA GLU A 84 21.55 10.66 -3.65
C GLU A 84 22.11 11.81 -4.48
N GLY A 85 22.88 11.50 -5.52
CA GLY A 85 23.38 12.46 -6.50
C GLY A 85 22.32 13.00 -7.48
N GLY A 86 21.10 12.44 -7.45
CA GLY A 86 20.00 12.85 -8.34
C GLY A 86 20.08 12.26 -9.74
N ASP A 87 21.03 11.37 -10.02
CA ASP A 87 21.07 10.60 -11.28
C ASP A 87 20.10 9.43 -11.22
N PHE A 88 18.82 9.75 -11.33
CA PHE A 88 17.76 8.77 -11.24
C PHE A 88 17.76 7.76 -12.38
N ALA A 89 18.35 8.08 -13.53
CA ALA A 89 18.47 7.16 -14.66
C ALA A 89 19.50 6.07 -14.34
N ALA A 90 20.71 6.46 -13.91
CA ALA A 90 21.73 5.52 -13.49
C ALA A 90 21.29 4.67 -12.28
N ALA A 91 20.61 5.29 -11.31
CA ALA A 91 20.06 4.56 -10.15
C ALA A 91 19.04 3.49 -10.59
N GLU A 92 18.13 3.84 -11.51
CA GLU A 92 17.12 2.92 -12.03
C GLU A 92 17.74 1.69 -12.70
N ASP A 93 18.71 1.89 -13.58
CA ASP A 93 19.38 0.81 -14.31
C ASP A 93 20.09 -0.15 -13.34
N LYS A 94 20.76 0.41 -12.33
CA LYS A 94 21.44 -0.39 -11.29
C LYS A 94 20.42 -1.15 -10.43
N PHE A 95 19.31 -0.53 -10.01
CA PHE A 95 18.27 -1.24 -9.24
C PHE A 95 17.60 -2.33 -10.07
N ARG A 96 17.36 -2.11 -11.36
CA ARG A 96 16.86 -3.17 -12.26
C ARG A 96 17.86 -4.32 -12.36
N THR A 97 19.13 -4.04 -12.53
CA THR A 97 20.19 -5.06 -12.57
C THR A 97 20.22 -5.87 -11.28
N ILE A 98 20.13 -5.21 -10.11
CA ILE A 98 20.03 -5.91 -8.82
C ILE A 98 18.82 -6.85 -8.80
N LEU A 99 17.65 -6.44 -9.30
CA LEU A 99 16.44 -7.27 -9.32
C LEU A 99 16.52 -8.45 -10.30
N VAL A 100 17.37 -8.40 -11.31
CA VAL A 100 17.67 -9.56 -12.18
C VAL A 100 18.34 -10.66 -11.36
N PHE A 101 19.37 -10.33 -10.60
CA PHE A 101 20.15 -11.31 -9.82
C PHE A 101 19.55 -11.60 -8.44
N ARG A 102 18.87 -10.65 -7.85
CA ARG A 102 18.22 -10.73 -6.53
C ARG A 102 16.79 -10.18 -6.60
N PRO A 103 15.87 -10.97 -7.15
CA PRO A 103 14.51 -10.52 -7.43
C PRO A 103 13.76 -9.93 -6.23
N ASN A 104 14.09 -10.33 -5.02
CA ASN A 104 13.41 -9.90 -3.79
C ASN A 104 14.25 -8.92 -2.95
N ASN A 105 15.25 -8.26 -3.56
CA ASN A 105 16.06 -7.28 -2.85
C ASN A 105 15.20 -6.09 -2.39
N ALA A 106 15.08 -5.88 -1.07
CA ALA A 106 14.21 -4.87 -0.48
C ALA A 106 14.58 -3.44 -0.89
N VAL A 107 15.90 -3.15 -0.95
CA VAL A 107 16.41 -1.82 -1.32
C VAL A 107 16.04 -1.51 -2.76
N ALA A 108 16.35 -2.43 -3.69
CA ALA A 108 16.05 -2.23 -5.10
C ALA A 108 14.54 -2.12 -5.38
N LEU A 109 13.71 -2.97 -4.74
CA LEU A 109 12.25 -2.88 -4.85
C LEU A 109 11.71 -1.54 -4.34
N SER A 110 12.23 -1.06 -3.20
CA SER A 110 11.79 0.20 -2.59
C SER A 110 12.15 1.40 -3.46
N HIS A 111 13.41 1.51 -3.88
CA HIS A 111 13.89 2.67 -4.66
C HIS A 111 13.33 2.67 -6.08
N LEU A 112 13.28 1.52 -6.76
CA LEU A 112 12.66 1.43 -8.07
C LEU A 112 11.16 1.76 -8.01
N GLY A 113 10.45 1.25 -6.98
CA GLY A 113 9.06 1.61 -6.73
C GLY A 113 8.86 3.11 -6.51
N ALA A 114 9.78 3.77 -5.77
CA ALA A 114 9.74 5.21 -5.53
C ALA A 114 10.00 6.02 -6.82
N LEU A 115 10.96 5.61 -7.66
CA LEU A 115 11.20 6.24 -8.97
C LEU A 115 9.95 6.17 -9.86
N LEU A 116 9.35 4.99 -9.96
CA LEU A 116 8.15 4.78 -10.77
C LEU A 116 6.97 5.62 -10.24
N HIS A 117 6.81 5.70 -8.92
CA HIS A 117 5.80 6.54 -8.28
C HIS A 117 6.02 8.02 -8.62
N HIS A 118 7.25 8.50 -8.53
CA HIS A 118 7.59 9.89 -8.84
C HIS A 118 7.31 10.25 -10.32
N ARG A 119 7.55 9.32 -11.23
CA ARG A 119 7.22 9.47 -12.67
C ARG A 119 5.72 9.39 -12.96
N GLY A 120 4.88 9.00 -11.98
CA GLY A 120 3.45 8.80 -12.17
C GLY A 120 3.08 7.41 -12.72
N ASP A 121 4.05 6.51 -12.91
CA ASP A 121 3.77 5.11 -13.25
C ASP A 121 3.35 4.34 -11.99
N TYR A 122 2.15 4.68 -11.53
CA TYR A 122 1.61 4.08 -10.30
C TYR A 122 1.33 2.58 -10.44
N ALA A 123 1.07 2.09 -11.65
CA ALA A 123 0.83 0.66 -11.86
C ALA A 123 2.10 -0.17 -11.65
N SER A 124 3.22 0.28 -12.19
CA SER A 124 4.51 -0.38 -12.00
C SER A 124 5.02 -0.22 -10.57
N ALA A 125 4.86 0.96 -9.96
CA ALA A 125 5.21 1.20 -8.57
C ALA A 125 4.42 0.28 -7.63
N GLU A 126 3.12 0.08 -7.86
CA GLU A 126 2.29 -0.85 -7.10
C GLU A 126 2.84 -2.28 -7.17
N ARG A 127 3.25 -2.75 -8.36
CA ARG A 127 3.86 -4.09 -8.49
C ARG A 127 5.13 -4.24 -7.64
N MET A 128 6.00 -3.22 -7.64
CA MET A 128 7.24 -3.24 -6.85
C MET A 128 6.93 -3.29 -5.35
N PHE A 129 6.03 -2.44 -4.86
CA PHE A 129 5.69 -2.39 -3.45
C PHE A 129 4.87 -3.61 -2.98
N ARG A 130 3.99 -4.17 -3.81
CA ARG A 130 3.33 -5.45 -3.49
C ARG A 130 4.34 -6.58 -3.36
N ARG A 131 5.33 -6.64 -4.25
CA ARG A 131 6.42 -7.61 -4.16
C ARG A 131 7.22 -7.39 -2.88
N GLN A 132 7.53 -6.14 -2.53
CA GLN A 132 8.22 -5.82 -1.28
C GLN A 132 7.41 -6.28 -0.05
N THR A 133 6.09 -6.00 0.02
CA THR A 133 5.26 -6.47 1.14
C THR A 133 5.13 -7.98 1.22
N LEU A 134 5.19 -8.68 0.09
CA LEU A 134 5.13 -10.13 0.03
C LEU A 134 6.40 -10.79 0.60
N PHE A 135 7.57 -10.29 0.21
CA PHE A 135 8.85 -10.88 0.60
C PHE A 135 9.44 -10.30 1.89
N HIS A 136 8.99 -9.10 2.28
CA HIS A 136 9.40 -8.40 3.51
C HIS A 136 8.17 -8.00 4.34
N PRO A 137 7.37 -8.97 4.83
CA PRO A 137 6.08 -8.68 5.48
C PRO A 137 6.21 -7.97 6.83
N GLY A 138 7.42 -7.91 7.40
CA GLY A 138 7.72 -7.18 8.64
C GLY A 138 8.14 -5.72 8.42
N ASP A 139 8.29 -5.25 7.17
CA ASP A 139 8.73 -3.88 6.88
C ASP A 139 7.53 -2.92 6.83
N PRO A 140 7.34 -2.02 7.81
CA PRO A 140 6.24 -1.06 7.81
C PRO A 140 6.31 -0.08 6.64
N ASN A 141 7.51 0.24 6.13
CA ASN A 141 7.70 1.18 5.04
C ASN A 141 7.20 0.60 3.71
N ALA A 142 7.34 -0.71 3.50
CA ALA A 142 6.79 -1.38 2.32
C ALA A 142 5.27 -1.17 2.21
N TYR A 143 4.55 -1.32 3.33
CA TYR A 143 3.09 -1.07 3.37
C TYR A 143 2.76 0.41 3.23
N LEU A 144 3.56 1.30 3.79
CA LEU A 144 3.35 2.75 3.66
C LEU A 144 3.47 3.20 2.19
N ASN A 145 4.52 2.74 1.51
CA ASN A 145 4.76 3.04 0.10
C ASN A 145 3.63 2.48 -0.78
N LEU A 146 3.21 1.23 -0.53
CA LEU A 146 2.08 0.63 -1.23
C LEU A 146 0.79 1.44 -1.02
N ALA A 147 0.51 1.86 0.21
CA ALA A 147 -0.67 2.65 0.52
C ALA A 147 -0.65 4.02 -0.20
N SER A 148 0.51 4.66 -0.30
CA SER A 148 0.68 5.92 -1.03
C SER A 148 0.32 5.76 -2.52
N VAL A 149 0.83 4.72 -3.16
CA VAL A 149 0.54 4.43 -4.58
C VAL A 149 -0.94 4.11 -4.80
N LEU A 150 -1.54 3.29 -3.94
CA LEU A 150 -2.96 2.95 -4.02
C LEU A 150 -3.85 4.20 -3.87
N ALA A 151 -3.47 5.11 -2.98
CA ALA A 151 -4.18 6.38 -2.81
C ALA A 151 -4.09 7.26 -4.08
N ARG A 152 -2.92 7.32 -4.72
CA ARG A 152 -2.74 8.05 -5.99
C ARG A 152 -3.56 7.44 -7.14
N GLN A 153 -3.84 6.14 -7.09
CA GLN A 153 -4.74 5.44 -8.02
C GLN A 153 -6.22 5.53 -7.61
N ASN A 154 -6.56 6.29 -6.57
CA ASN A 154 -7.91 6.39 -6.00
C ASN A 154 -8.47 5.06 -5.46
N LYS A 155 -7.62 4.07 -5.17
CA LYS A 155 -7.99 2.80 -4.53
C LYS A 155 -8.05 2.97 -3.00
N LEU A 156 -8.86 3.93 -2.53
CA LEU A 156 -8.85 4.41 -1.14
C LEU A 156 -9.15 3.32 -0.09
N PRO A 157 -10.13 2.40 -0.27
CA PRO A 157 -10.39 1.34 0.72
C PRO A 157 -9.18 0.42 0.94
N GLU A 158 -8.48 0.05 -0.14
CA GLU A 158 -7.29 -0.79 -0.07
C GLU A 158 -6.11 -0.02 0.54
N ALA A 159 -5.90 1.24 0.14
CA ALA A 159 -4.90 2.12 0.72
C ALA A 159 -5.05 2.23 2.24
N LEU A 160 -6.29 2.38 2.74
CA LEU A 160 -6.58 2.41 4.18
C LEU A 160 -6.25 1.09 4.88
N ALA A 161 -6.59 -0.05 4.28
CA ALA A 161 -6.28 -1.36 4.84
C ALA A 161 -4.77 -1.57 4.98
N VAL A 162 -4.03 -1.24 3.92
CA VAL A 162 -2.56 -1.35 3.85
C VAL A 162 -1.88 -0.38 4.82
N SER A 163 -2.33 0.89 4.90
CA SER A 163 -1.81 1.86 5.86
C SER A 163 -1.99 1.44 7.32
N LYS A 164 -3.13 0.81 7.65
CA LYS A 164 -3.34 0.26 8.99
C LYS A 164 -2.40 -0.90 9.29
N GLN A 165 -2.00 -1.68 8.29
CA GLN A 165 -1.00 -2.74 8.47
C GLN A 165 0.37 -2.13 8.78
N SER A 166 0.80 -1.09 8.04
CA SER A 166 2.02 -0.34 8.37
C SER A 166 2.02 0.16 9.82
N LEU A 167 0.89 0.73 10.26
CA LEU A 167 0.75 1.24 11.64
C LEU A 167 0.82 0.12 12.71
N ARG A 168 0.32 -1.09 12.42
CA ARG A 168 0.44 -2.24 13.33
C ARG A 168 1.87 -2.73 13.48
N LEU A 169 2.65 -2.70 12.40
CA LEU A 169 4.06 -3.10 12.39
C LEU A 169 4.97 -2.08 13.07
N ALA A 170 4.59 -0.80 13.04
CA ALA A 170 5.30 0.29 13.68
C ALA A 170 4.41 0.96 14.75
N PRO A 171 4.27 0.38 15.98
CA PRO A 171 3.36 0.92 17.00
C PRO A 171 3.72 2.34 17.46
N LYS A 172 5.02 2.68 17.43
CA LYS A 172 5.46 4.08 17.52
C LYS A 172 5.30 4.71 16.15
N ALA A 173 4.07 5.11 15.84
CA ALA A 173 3.73 5.69 14.56
C ALA A 173 4.67 6.85 14.23
N SER A 174 5.40 6.74 13.13
CA SER A 174 6.15 7.86 12.60
C SER A 174 5.20 8.94 12.11
N SER A 175 5.64 10.18 12.11
CA SER A 175 4.87 11.29 11.52
C SER A 175 4.46 11.00 10.09
N THR A 176 5.31 10.29 9.33
CA THR A 176 5.05 9.88 7.94
C THR A 176 3.84 8.95 7.84
N ASN A 177 3.74 7.94 8.72
CA ASN A 177 2.59 7.02 8.75
C ASN A 177 1.30 7.75 9.09
N LEU A 178 1.36 8.66 10.07
CA LEU A 178 0.20 9.45 10.49
C LEU A 178 -0.26 10.41 9.40
N LEU A 179 0.68 11.09 8.73
CA LEU A 179 0.37 11.96 7.58
C LEU A 179 -0.22 11.17 6.41
N SER A 180 0.34 10.01 6.09
CA SER A 180 -0.20 9.15 5.03
C SER A 180 -1.67 8.77 5.31
N LEU A 181 -1.99 8.34 6.53
CA LEU A 181 -3.37 8.07 6.94
C LEU A 181 -4.25 9.33 6.87
N ALA A 182 -3.76 10.47 7.34
CA ALA A 182 -4.49 11.73 7.27
C ALA A 182 -4.83 12.10 5.82
N LYS A 183 -3.88 11.98 4.89
CA LYS A 183 -4.06 12.22 3.45
C LYS A 183 -5.12 11.30 2.85
N ILE A 184 -5.01 9.99 3.10
CA ILE A 184 -5.95 9.00 2.57
C ILE A 184 -7.37 9.24 3.10
N TYR A 185 -7.54 9.54 4.41
CA TYR A 185 -8.83 9.88 4.99
C TYR A 185 -9.41 11.19 4.44
N SER A 186 -8.55 12.20 4.19
CA SER A 186 -8.98 13.44 3.53
C SER A 186 -9.51 13.17 2.13
N GLN A 187 -8.78 12.40 1.32
CA GLN A 187 -9.23 12.00 -0.02
C GLN A 187 -10.53 11.17 0.02
N ALA A 188 -10.69 10.34 1.05
CA ALA A 188 -11.92 9.58 1.28
C ALA A 188 -13.07 10.45 1.85
N LYS A 189 -12.87 11.76 2.01
CA LYS A 189 -13.83 12.73 2.58
C LYS A 189 -14.25 12.39 4.03
N ASP A 190 -13.43 11.62 4.74
CA ASP A 190 -13.60 11.38 6.18
C ASP A 190 -12.81 12.42 6.98
N GLU A 191 -13.39 13.61 7.08
CA GLU A 191 -12.79 14.77 7.71
C GLU A 191 -12.40 14.52 9.16
N LYS A 192 -13.26 13.85 9.93
CA LYS A 192 -13.03 13.56 11.35
C LYS A 192 -11.76 12.72 11.57
N ARG A 193 -11.60 11.65 10.79
CA ARG A 193 -10.41 10.79 10.89
C ARG A 193 -9.18 11.47 10.32
N ALA A 194 -9.31 12.20 9.22
CA ALA A 194 -8.22 12.98 8.63
C ALA A 194 -7.63 13.96 9.64
N LEU A 195 -8.46 14.75 10.31
CA LEU A 195 -8.04 15.71 11.36
C LEU A 195 -7.42 15.01 12.57
N ASN A 196 -7.99 13.89 13.01
CA ASN A 196 -7.41 13.12 14.11
C ASN A 196 -5.97 12.68 13.82
N TYR A 197 -5.73 12.07 12.64
CA TYR A 197 -4.38 11.64 12.27
C TYR A 197 -3.45 12.83 12.01
N PHE A 198 -3.94 13.91 11.41
CA PHE A 198 -3.17 15.11 11.17
C PHE A 198 -2.72 15.77 12.48
N ARG A 199 -3.61 15.89 13.49
CA ARG A 199 -3.28 16.40 14.83
C ARG A 199 -2.20 15.55 15.51
N ARG A 200 -2.29 14.22 15.40
CA ARG A 200 -1.26 13.31 15.93
C ARG A 200 0.08 13.47 15.22
N ALA A 201 0.08 13.73 13.92
CA ALA A 201 1.30 14.05 13.19
C ALA A 201 1.88 15.40 13.62
N ALA A 202 1.02 16.39 13.88
CA ALA A 202 1.39 17.72 14.33
C ALA A 202 2.21 17.68 15.61
N SER A 203 1.83 16.85 16.59
CA SER A 203 2.56 16.70 17.86
C SER A 203 4.00 16.15 17.71
N ILE A 204 4.32 15.56 16.56
CA ILE A 204 5.65 15.00 16.27
C ILE A 204 6.45 15.95 15.37
N LEU A 205 5.80 16.54 14.38
CA LEU A 205 6.44 17.34 13.33
C LEU A 205 6.77 18.77 13.78
N GLY A 206 5.98 19.32 14.70
CA GLY A 206 6.11 20.74 15.07
C GLY A 206 6.04 21.64 13.82
N PRO A 207 7.02 22.55 13.64
CA PRO A 207 7.05 23.49 12.52
C PRO A 207 7.00 22.88 11.11
N ARG A 208 7.55 21.68 10.93
CA ARG A 208 7.53 20.96 9.62
C ARG A 208 6.12 20.59 9.17
N LEU A 209 5.14 20.68 10.04
CA LEU A 209 3.73 20.43 9.71
C LEU A 209 3.22 21.40 8.64
N VAL A 210 3.72 22.64 8.63
CA VAL A 210 3.28 23.68 7.69
C VAL A 210 3.52 23.23 6.26
N GLU A 211 4.72 22.72 5.94
CA GLU A 211 5.05 22.21 4.62
C GLU A 211 4.17 21.01 4.25
N ALA A 212 4.00 20.09 5.21
CA ALA A 212 3.17 18.91 4.99
C ALA A 212 1.69 19.27 4.71
N GLY A 213 1.20 20.36 5.28
CA GLY A 213 -0.18 20.84 5.11
C GLY A 213 -0.51 21.37 3.71
N TRP A 214 0.49 21.72 2.91
CA TRP A 214 0.30 22.20 1.54
C TRP A 214 0.02 21.07 0.52
N ASP A 215 0.11 19.80 0.92
CA ASP A 215 -0.15 18.67 0.04
C ASP A 215 -1.61 18.71 -0.48
N PRO A 216 -1.82 18.57 -1.82
CA PRO A 216 -3.16 18.57 -2.41
C PRO A 216 -4.11 17.49 -1.84
N ALA A 217 -3.56 16.41 -1.27
CA ALA A 217 -4.37 15.39 -0.61
C ALA A 217 -5.21 15.94 0.56
N PHE A 218 -4.87 17.13 1.09
CA PHE A 218 -5.62 17.80 2.15
C PHE A 218 -6.66 18.82 1.66
N ASP A 219 -6.88 18.96 0.35
CA ASP A 219 -7.81 19.96 -0.19
C ASP A 219 -9.23 19.83 0.39
N ASN A 220 -9.68 18.59 0.66
CA ASN A 220 -11.00 18.36 1.26
C ASN A 220 -11.15 18.88 2.70
N ILE A 221 -10.07 19.07 3.43
CA ILE A 221 -10.08 19.58 4.81
C ILE A 221 -9.34 20.93 4.96
N ARG A 222 -8.83 21.49 3.85
CA ARG A 222 -8.01 22.72 3.87
C ARG A 222 -8.72 23.90 4.50
N GLN A 223 -10.04 24.03 4.31
CA GLN A 223 -10.85 25.12 4.86
C GLN A 223 -11.37 24.83 6.28
N ASN A 224 -11.10 23.63 6.82
CA ASN A 224 -11.55 23.31 8.18
C ASN A 224 -10.82 24.16 9.21
N PRO A 225 -11.56 24.82 10.16
CA PRO A 225 -10.97 25.70 11.16
C PRO A 225 -9.91 25.04 12.04
N GLU A 226 -10.09 23.76 12.40
CA GLU A 226 -9.13 23.00 13.20
C GLU A 226 -7.84 22.75 12.41
N PHE A 227 -7.95 22.36 11.13
CA PHE A 227 -6.79 22.17 10.26
C PHE A 227 -5.96 23.46 10.16
N GLN A 228 -6.63 24.58 9.92
CA GLN A 228 -6.01 25.91 9.85
C GLN A 228 -5.36 26.33 11.20
N SER A 229 -6.00 25.99 12.32
CA SER A 229 -5.42 26.26 13.66
C SER A 229 -4.12 25.49 13.86
N LEU A 230 -4.11 24.19 13.55
CA LEU A 230 -2.93 23.34 13.67
C LEU A 230 -1.75 23.87 12.83
N LEU A 231 -2.00 24.35 11.61
CA LEU A 231 -0.97 24.94 10.75
C LEU A 231 -0.44 26.28 11.32
N ARG A 232 -1.34 27.15 11.79
CA ARG A 232 -0.94 28.43 12.41
C ARG A 232 -0.09 28.22 13.67
N ASP A 233 -0.48 27.28 14.51
CA ASP A 233 0.23 27.00 15.77
C ASP A 233 1.60 26.38 15.50
N ALA A 234 1.72 25.51 14.49
CA ALA A 234 3.01 25.00 14.01
C ALA A 234 3.90 26.14 13.45
N GLY A 235 3.33 27.07 12.69
CA GLY A 235 4.06 28.21 12.13
C GLY A 235 4.59 29.18 13.19
N LYS A 236 3.84 29.42 14.28
CA LYS A 236 4.31 30.26 15.39
C LYS A 236 5.56 29.72 16.08
N GLN A 237 5.70 28.38 16.16
CA GLN A 237 6.88 27.73 16.73
C GLN A 237 8.15 27.96 15.89
N GLN A 238 8.05 28.30 14.60
CA GLN A 238 9.18 28.70 13.77
C GLN A 238 9.72 30.09 14.10
N GLY A 239 8.86 31.02 14.60
CA GLY A 239 9.20 32.43 14.86
C GLY A 239 9.87 32.69 16.21
N VAL A 240 9.85 31.72 17.13
CA VAL A 240 10.38 31.87 18.49
C VAL A 240 11.87 31.48 18.62
N GLY A 241 12.46 30.93 17.54
CA GLY A 241 13.86 30.45 17.50
C GLY A 241 14.83 31.35 16.72
N ARG A 242 14.49 32.63 16.49
CA ARG A 242 15.39 33.62 15.89
C ARG A 242 15.75 34.71 16.86
#